data_bdd66335baf322d6e11fe3d42fba6211
#
_entry.id   bdd66335baf322d6e11fe3d42fba6211
#
_cell.length_a   1.000
_cell.length_b   1.000
_cell.length_c   1.000
_cell.angle_alpha   90.00
_cell.angle_beta   90.00
_cell.angle_gamma   90.00
#
_symmetry.space_group_name_H-M   'P 1'
#
loop_
_entity.id
_entity.type
_entity.pdbx_description
1 polymer ?
#
loop_
_entity_poly.entity_id
_entity_poly.type
_entity_poly.pdbx_seq_one_letter_code
_entity_poly.pdbx_strand_id
1 'polypeptide(L)'
;MHGTPRLNRRDMLKVTGAAAALGVLSSTANIVKAADSQKTKIGIIGSGHVGSALGGVWAKAGNEVMFSSRNLENDQKLAAEVGANARAGTPQEAAAFGQVILFAVPYSAFPELVKSLGNSLKGKVVINASNPFPQRDGEIADQAREQGAGLFDEHLLPGAIVIRAFNAVPAALMASAQENPGKIAMPIAGDKGAIELASRLVRQAGFEPIVVGGPNMGKYLMPGTPLAGEHTPKEVRSIAATLKP
;
A
#
# COMPACT_ATOMS: atom_id res chain seq x y z
N MET A 1 16.04 -64.50 28.83
CA MET A 1 17.05 -63.41 28.72
C MET A 1 16.83 -62.68 27.40
N HIS A 2 16.18 -61.53 27.45
CA HIS A 2 15.88 -60.75 26.25
C HIS A 2 16.83 -59.55 26.24
N GLY A 3 17.73 -59.53 25.25
CA GLY A 3 18.68 -58.44 25.03
C GLY A 3 17.99 -57.23 24.37
N THR A 4 18.11 -56.05 24.98
CA THR A 4 17.69 -54.77 24.39
C THR A 4 18.65 -54.37 23.28
N PRO A 5 18.15 -53.91 22.13
CA PRO A 5 19.00 -53.43 21.03
C PRO A 5 19.60 -52.06 21.38
N ARG A 6 20.94 -51.97 21.31
CA ARG A 6 21.70 -50.70 21.45
C ARG A 6 21.61 -49.92 20.15
N LEU A 7 20.97 -48.76 20.16
CA LEU A 7 20.97 -47.80 19.06
C LEU A 7 22.38 -47.24 18.82
N ASN A 8 22.81 -47.25 17.56
CA ASN A 8 24.14 -46.86 17.13
C ASN A 8 24.18 -45.32 16.93
N ARG A 9 25.30 -44.66 17.26
CA ARG A 9 25.49 -43.19 17.16
C ARG A 9 25.16 -42.60 15.81
N ARG A 10 25.15 -43.37 14.73
CA ARG A 10 24.77 -42.94 13.38
C ARG A 10 23.27 -42.76 13.20
N ASP A 11 22.41 -43.44 13.93
CA ASP A 11 20.97 -43.35 13.85
C ASP A 11 20.42 -42.16 14.66
N MET A 12 21.13 -41.70 15.68
CA MET A 12 20.79 -40.50 16.44
C MET A 12 20.99 -39.20 15.63
N LEU A 13 21.94 -39.18 14.70
CA LEU A 13 22.21 -37.99 13.86
C LEU A 13 21.18 -37.78 12.74
N LYS A 14 20.42 -38.81 12.38
CA LYS A 14 19.36 -38.70 11.34
C LYS A 14 18.03 -38.20 11.89
N VAL A 15 17.76 -38.38 13.17
CA VAL A 15 16.53 -37.93 13.84
C VAL A 15 16.59 -36.44 14.21
N THR A 16 17.78 -35.93 14.53
CA THR A 16 17.98 -34.52 14.91
C THR A 16 17.94 -33.56 13.72
N GLY A 17 18.24 -34.02 12.49
CA GLY A 17 18.22 -33.18 11.28
C GLY A 17 16.82 -32.83 10.77
N ALA A 18 15.84 -33.72 10.94
CA ALA A 18 14.49 -33.53 10.45
C ALA A 18 13.62 -32.61 11.35
N ALA A 19 13.89 -32.64 12.68
CA ALA A 19 13.15 -31.82 13.63
C ALA A 19 13.60 -30.34 13.61
N ALA A 20 14.88 -30.07 13.29
CA ALA A 20 15.39 -28.70 13.19
C ALA A 20 14.90 -27.97 11.92
N ALA A 21 14.72 -28.68 10.80
CA ALA A 21 14.23 -28.10 9.55
C ALA A 21 12.75 -27.71 9.60
N LEU A 22 11.92 -28.47 10.31
CA LEU A 22 10.50 -28.17 10.51
C LEU A 22 10.27 -27.01 11.50
N GLY A 23 11.15 -26.83 12.48
CA GLY A 23 11.08 -25.73 13.45
C GLY A 23 11.44 -24.37 12.86
N VAL A 24 12.33 -24.30 11.88
CA VAL A 24 12.75 -23.06 11.22
C VAL A 24 11.68 -22.57 10.22
N LEU A 25 11.02 -23.49 9.50
CA LEU A 25 9.94 -23.13 8.56
C LEU A 25 8.69 -22.63 9.29
N SER A 26 8.35 -23.17 10.46
CA SER A 26 7.21 -22.68 11.26
C SER A 26 7.48 -21.34 11.94
N SER A 27 8.72 -21.05 12.32
CA SER A 27 9.07 -19.76 12.93
C SER A 27 9.09 -18.62 11.91
N THR A 28 9.55 -18.84 10.68
CA THR A 28 9.52 -17.82 9.63
C THR A 28 8.10 -17.50 9.17
N ALA A 29 7.21 -18.48 9.05
CA ALA A 29 5.81 -18.28 8.73
C ALA A 29 5.07 -17.48 9.83
N ASN A 30 5.38 -17.71 11.09
CA ASN A 30 4.81 -16.96 12.21
C ASN A 30 5.36 -15.53 12.31
N ILE A 31 6.61 -15.28 11.97
CA ILE A 31 7.21 -13.94 11.93
C ILE A 31 6.57 -13.10 10.81
N VAL A 32 6.40 -13.67 9.63
CA VAL A 32 5.73 -12.99 8.50
C VAL A 32 4.28 -12.68 8.85
N LYS A 33 3.55 -13.62 9.46
CA LYS A 33 2.16 -13.41 9.87
C LYS A 33 2.03 -12.38 11.00
N ALA A 34 3.00 -12.31 11.92
CA ALA A 34 3.03 -11.31 12.98
C ALA A 34 3.33 -9.90 12.44
N ALA A 35 4.21 -9.77 11.44
CA ALA A 35 4.49 -8.51 10.77
C ALA A 35 3.28 -7.97 10.00
N ASP A 36 2.50 -8.85 9.36
CA ASP A 36 1.25 -8.48 8.67
C ASP A 36 0.10 -8.09 9.61
N SER A 37 0.15 -8.48 10.89
CA SER A 37 -0.90 -8.22 11.89
C SER A 37 -0.74 -6.88 12.63
N GLN A 38 0.30 -6.10 12.37
CA GLN A 38 0.53 -4.83 13.03
C GLN A 38 -0.55 -3.80 12.64
N LYS A 39 -1.37 -3.39 13.60
CA LYS A 39 -2.39 -2.35 13.40
C LYS A 39 -1.73 -1.01 13.05
N THR A 40 -2.29 -0.35 12.05
CA THR A 40 -1.83 0.96 11.59
C THR A 40 -2.98 1.95 11.64
N LYS A 41 -2.73 3.18 12.04
CA LYS A 41 -3.67 4.28 11.90
C LYS A 41 -3.52 4.88 10.50
N ILE A 42 -4.60 4.86 9.71
CA ILE A 42 -4.60 5.30 8.32
C ILE A 42 -5.59 6.45 8.16
N GLY A 43 -5.08 7.61 7.79
CA GLY A 43 -5.91 8.73 7.38
C GLY A 43 -6.16 8.67 5.86
N ILE A 44 -7.41 8.75 5.44
CA ILE A 44 -7.80 8.75 4.03
C ILE A 44 -8.24 10.14 3.64
N ILE A 45 -7.51 10.75 2.72
CA ILE A 45 -7.86 12.02 2.10
C ILE A 45 -8.41 11.74 0.70
N GLY A 46 -9.73 11.81 0.59
CA GLY A 46 -10.48 11.41 -0.59
C GLY A 46 -11.15 10.05 -0.45
N SER A 47 -12.34 10.01 0.16
CA SER A 47 -13.15 8.79 0.34
C SER A 47 -14.03 8.42 -0.87
N GLY A 48 -13.59 8.79 -2.09
CA GLY A 48 -14.20 8.34 -3.35
C GLY A 48 -13.97 6.83 -3.59
N HIS A 49 -14.14 6.37 -4.85
CA HIS A 49 -14.04 4.94 -5.19
C HIS A 49 -12.76 4.25 -4.69
N VAL A 50 -11.59 4.90 -4.84
CA VAL A 50 -10.31 4.33 -4.38
C VAL A 50 -10.21 4.35 -2.85
N GLY A 51 -10.46 5.51 -2.23
CA GLY A 51 -10.31 5.67 -0.79
C GLY A 51 -11.31 4.86 0.02
N SER A 52 -12.57 4.75 -0.42
CA SER A 52 -13.58 3.93 0.25
C SER A 52 -13.25 2.43 0.14
N ALA A 53 -12.85 1.96 -1.04
CA ALA A 53 -12.49 0.55 -1.25
C ALA A 53 -11.28 0.14 -0.39
N LEU A 54 -10.18 0.88 -0.48
CA LEU A 54 -8.96 0.58 0.28
C LEU A 54 -9.17 0.74 1.78
N GLY A 55 -9.84 1.81 2.22
CA GLY A 55 -10.13 2.04 3.63
C GLY A 55 -11.02 0.95 4.22
N GLY A 56 -12.04 0.50 3.50
CA GLY A 56 -12.89 -0.61 3.91
C GLY A 56 -12.12 -1.92 4.08
N VAL A 57 -11.25 -2.25 3.11
CA VAL A 57 -10.41 -3.44 3.18
C VAL A 57 -9.41 -3.37 4.33
N TRP A 58 -8.73 -2.24 4.52
CA TRP A 58 -7.78 -2.07 5.63
C TRP A 58 -8.45 -2.08 7.00
N ALA A 59 -9.64 -1.51 7.14
CA ALA A 59 -10.40 -1.58 8.38
C ALA A 59 -10.80 -3.03 8.72
N LYS A 60 -11.22 -3.82 7.73
CA LYS A 60 -11.50 -5.25 7.88
C LYS A 60 -10.25 -6.05 8.22
N ALA A 61 -9.07 -5.65 7.73
CA ALA A 61 -7.78 -6.23 8.10
C ALA A 61 -7.30 -5.83 9.51
N GLY A 62 -8.08 -5.02 10.25
CA GLY A 62 -7.82 -4.64 11.64
C GLY A 62 -7.09 -3.33 11.83
N ASN A 63 -6.81 -2.56 10.77
CA ASN A 63 -6.27 -1.21 10.88
C ASN A 63 -7.36 -0.23 11.34
N GLU A 64 -6.95 0.86 11.99
CA GLU A 64 -7.84 1.96 12.31
C GLU A 64 -7.85 2.96 11.15
N VAL A 65 -9.03 3.25 10.58
CA VAL A 65 -9.17 4.10 9.40
C VAL A 65 -10.00 5.35 9.72
N MET A 66 -9.54 6.52 9.26
CA MET A 66 -10.35 7.73 9.29
C MET A 66 -10.57 8.22 7.84
N PHE A 67 -11.83 8.16 7.40
CA PHE A 67 -12.25 8.68 6.11
C PHE A 67 -12.42 10.19 6.15
N SER A 68 -12.04 10.86 5.07
CA SER A 68 -12.29 12.28 4.89
C SER A 68 -12.48 12.65 3.43
N SER A 69 -13.38 13.58 3.17
CA SER A 69 -13.64 14.18 1.87
C SER A 69 -14.21 15.60 2.03
N ARG A 70 -14.77 16.12 0.96
CA ARG A 70 -15.53 17.38 0.99
C ARG A 70 -16.93 17.23 1.58
N ASN A 71 -17.39 15.99 1.80
CA ASN A 71 -18.71 15.70 2.33
C ASN A 71 -18.59 14.79 3.56
N LEU A 72 -18.49 15.41 4.74
CA LEU A 72 -18.33 14.72 6.02
C LEU A 72 -19.52 13.78 6.33
N GLU A 73 -20.75 14.14 5.93
CA GLU A 73 -21.93 13.30 6.17
C GLU A 73 -21.83 11.96 5.42
N ASN A 74 -21.38 12.00 4.17
CA ASN A 74 -21.13 10.77 3.41
C ASN A 74 -19.99 9.94 4.02
N ASP A 75 -18.94 10.59 4.52
CA ASP A 75 -17.84 9.90 5.21
C ASP A 75 -18.31 9.23 6.51
N GLN A 76 -19.21 9.86 7.24
CA GLN A 76 -19.82 9.29 8.45
C GLN A 76 -20.68 8.05 8.13
N LYS A 77 -21.48 8.11 7.08
CA LYS A 77 -22.25 6.95 6.58
C LYS A 77 -21.33 5.80 6.18
N LEU A 78 -20.29 6.10 5.40
CA LEU A 78 -19.28 5.13 4.98
C LEU A 78 -18.58 4.49 6.21
N ALA A 79 -18.18 5.29 7.19
CA ALA A 79 -17.53 4.79 8.39
C ALA A 79 -18.44 3.87 9.19
N ALA A 80 -19.72 4.21 9.31
CA ALA A 80 -20.72 3.37 9.98
C ALA A 80 -20.94 2.03 9.25
N GLU A 81 -20.97 2.02 7.92
CA GLU A 81 -21.09 0.82 7.10
C GLU A 81 -19.84 -0.10 7.22
N VAL A 82 -18.65 0.49 7.29
CA VAL A 82 -17.38 -0.24 7.44
C VAL A 82 -17.25 -0.84 8.85
N GLY A 83 -17.72 -0.15 9.87
CA GLY A 83 -17.82 -0.66 11.25
C GLY A 83 -16.75 -0.17 12.21
N ALA A 84 -16.48 -0.95 13.26
CA ALA A 84 -15.78 -0.51 14.48
C ALA A 84 -14.37 0.08 14.30
N ASN A 85 -13.65 -0.32 13.24
CA ASN A 85 -12.30 0.18 12.96
C ASN A 85 -12.30 1.43 12.06
N ALA A 86 -13.47 1.96 11.71
CA ALA A 86 -13.61 3.11 10.84
C ALA A 86 -14.24 4.30 11.57
N ARG A 87 -13.83 5.48 11.20
CA ARG A 87 -14.38 6.76 11.64
C ARG A 87 -14.30 7.77 10.51
N ALA A 88 -14.97 8.89 10.66
CA ALA A 88 -14.93 10.00 9.71
C ALA A 88 -14.43 11.26 10.39
N GLY A 89 -13.86 12.15 9.60
CA GLY A 89 -13.39 13.46 10.05
C GLY A 89 -13.08 14.38 8.89
N THR A 90 -12.61 15.57 9.20
CA THR A 90 -12.06 16.50 8.21
C THR A 90 -10.73 15.98 7.66
N PRO A 91 -10.25 16.48 6.50
CA PRO A 91 -8.91 16.16 6.00
C PRO A 91 -7.81 16.45 7.01
N GLN A 92 -7.92 17.51 7.81
CA GLN A 92 -6.98 17.87 8.87
C GLN A 92 -6.98 16.83 9.99
N GLU A 93 -8.16 16.40 10.44
CA GLU A 93 -8.30 15.35 11.45
C GLU A 93 -7.76 14.02 10.94
N ALA A 94 -8.05 13.64 9.68
CA ALA A 94 -7.53 12.42 9.07
C ALA A 94 -5.99 12.46 8.94
N ALA A 95 -5.43 13.61 8.55
CA ALA A 95 -3.99 13.81 8.48
C ALA A 95 -3.33 13.76 9.87
N ALA A 96 -3.96 14.33 10.91
CA ALA A 96 -3.46 14.27 12.28
C ALA A 96 -3.53 12.84 12.85
N PHE A 97 -4.62 12.13 12.60
CA PHE A 97 -4.89 10.78 13.09
C PHE A 97 -3.94 9.72 12.51
N GLY A 98 -3.70 9.77 11.17
CA GLY A 98 -2.98 8.72 10.46
C GLY A 98 -1.48 8.73 10.74
N GLN A 99 -0.90 7.56 10.92
CA GLN A 99 0.54 7.29 10.79
C GLN A 99 0.91 7.18 9.30
N VAL A 100 -0.03 6.65 8.52
CA VAL A 100 0.00 6.60 7.06
C VAL A 100 -1.17 7.41 6.53
N ILE A 101 -0.93 8.18 5.49
CA ILE A 101 -1.97 8.96 4.82
C ILE A 101 -2.13 8.43 3.40
N LEU A 102 -3.35 8.05 3.03
CA LEU A 102 -3.71 7.78 1.64
C LEU A 102 -4.24 9.06 1.00
N PHE A 103 -3.60 9.50 -0.08
CA PHE A 103 -4.15 10.51 -0.97
C PHE A 103 -4.85 9.83 -2.16
N ALA A 104 -6.16 10.05 -2.28
CA ALA A 104 -7.00 9.51 -3.34
C ALA A 104 -7.94 10.59 -3.90
N VAL A 105 -7.37 11.74 -4.28
CA VAL A 105 -8.05 12.94 -4.76
C VAL A 105 -7.59 13.31 -6.17
N PRO A 106 -8.35 14.14 -6.91
CA PRO A 106 -7.83 14.76 -8.13
C PRO A 106 -6.56 15.57 -7.89
N TYR A 107 -5.64 15.58 -8.85
CA TYR A 107 -4.40 16.39 -8.74
C TYR A 107 -4.68 17.88 -8.57
N SER A 108 -5.72 18.39 -9.20
CA SER A 108 -6.17 19.77 -9.04
C SER A 108 -6.50 20.18 -7.60
N ALA A 109 -6.80 19.21 -6.73
CA ALA A 109 -7.08 19.48 -5.32
C ALA A 109 -5.81 19.61 -4.44
N PHE A 110 -4.64 19.17 -4.90
CA PHE A 110 -3.42 19.12 -4.08
C PHE A 110 -3.00 20.49 -3.52
N PRO A 111 -2.92 21.58 -4.32
CA PRO A 111 -2.40 22.85 -3.80
C PRO A 111 -3.17 23.36 -2.58
N GLU A 112 -4.51 23.35 -2.64
CA GLU A 112 -5.36 23.79 -1.54
C GLU A 112 -5.31 22.84 -0.35
N LEU A 113 -5.36 21.53 -0.60
CA LEU A 113 -5.26 20.51 0.45
C LEU A 113 -3.94 20.63 1.20
N VAL A 114 -2.82 20.61 0.50
CA VAL A 114 -1.49 20.69 1.13
C VAL A 114 -1.35 21.97 1.94
N LYS A 115 -1.81 23.10 1.42
CA LYS A 115 -1.86 24.36 2.15
C LYS A 115 -2.70 24.24 3.42
N SER A 116 -3.86 23.61 3.36
CA SER A 116 -4.77 23.47 4.51
C SER A 116 -4.26 22.49 5.56
N LEU A 117 -3.51 21.46 5.13
CA LEU A 117 -2.91 20.47 6.02
C LEU A 117 -1.64 20.97 6.73
N GLY A 118 -0.98 21.98 6.17
CA GLY A 118 0.22 22.58 6.75
C GLY A 118 1.30 21.54 7.04
N ASN A 119 1.78 21.51 8.29
CA ASN A 119 2.84 20.59 8.73
C ASN A 119 2.34 19.17 9.11
N SER A 120 1.04 18.88 8.98
CA SER A 120 0.47 17.59 9.45
C SER A 120 0.99 16.37 8.72
N LEU A 121 1.58 16.55 7.52
CA LEU A 121 2.16 15.47 6.71
C LEU A 121 3.66 15.26 6.98
N LYS A 122 4.33 16.19 7.68
CA LYS A 122 5.78 16.14 7.88
C LYS A 122 6.20 14.87 8.64
N GLY A 123 7.12 14.11 8.06
CA GLY A 123 7.62 12.84 8.60
C GLY A 123 6.65 11.67 8.50
N LYS A 124 5.47 11.85 7.90
CA LYS A 124 4.51 10.76 7.70
C LYS A 124 4.70 10.08 6.36
N VAL A 125 4.35 8.81 6.31
CA VAL A 125 4.25 8.07 5.05
C VAL A 125 2.97 8.50 4.34
N VAL A 126 3.11 8.97 3.11
CA VAL A 126 1.99 9.31 2.22
C VAL A 126 1.98 8.34 1.06
N ILE A 127 0.92 7.54 0.96
CA ILE A 127 0.65 6.71 -0.22
C ILE A 127 -0.21 7.56 -1.16
N ASN A 128 0.37 7.99 -2.29
CA ASN A 128 -0.36 8.72 -3.30
C ASN A 128 -0.93 7.78 -4.36
N ALA A 129 -2.25 7.56 -4.32
CA ALA A 129 -3.00 6.78 -5.31
C ALA A 129 -3.62 7.66 -6.42
N SER A 130 -3.34 8.96 -6.41
CA SER A 130 -3.88 9.91 -7.39
C SER A 130 -3.17 9.79 -8.73
N ASN A 131 -3.92 9.97 -9.81
CA ASN A 131 -3.40 10.01 -11.17
C ASN A 131 -3.62 11.37 -11.82
N PRO A 132 -2.59 11.94 -12.49
CA PRO A 132 -2.71 13.21 -13.18
C PRO A 132 -3.43 13.02 -14.53
N PHE A 133 -4.67 13.46 -14.61
CA PHE A 133 -5.48 13.44 -15.84
C PHE A 133 -5.60 14.86 -16.38
N PRO A 134 -4.93 15.23 -17.50
CA PRO A 134 -4.93 16.60 -18.03
C PRO A 134 -6.33 17.18 -18.22
N GLN A 135 -7.26 16.38 -18.73
CA GLN A 135 -8.65 16.83 -18.99
C GLN A 135 -9.42 17.19 -17.72
N ARG A 136 -9.04 16.63 -16.57
CA ARG A 136 -9.67 16.88 -15.27
C ARG A 136 -8.91 17.91 -14.44
N ASP A 137 -7.59 17.81 -14.46
CA ASP A 137 -6.71 18.46 -13.50
C ASP A 137 -5.94 19.65 -14.11
N GLY A 138 -5.99 19.83 -15.46
CA GLY A 138 -5.33 20.93 -16.15
C GLY A 138 -3.81 20.94 -16.01
N GLU A 139 -3.22 22.12 -15.95
CA GLU A 139 -1.78 22.37 -15.99
C GLU A 139 -0.98 21.58 -14.93
N ILE A 140 -1.51 21.40 -13.72
CA ILE A 140 -0.82 20.62 -12.68
C ILE A 140 -0.64 19.15 -13.09
N ALA A 141 -1.57 18.60 -13.85
CA ALA A 141 -1.43 17.25 -14.40
C ALA A 141 -0.38 17.17 -15.50
N ASP A 142 -0.31 18.19 -16.36
CA ASP A 142 0.71 18.27 -17.41
C ASP A 142 2.09 18.35 -16.80
N GLN A 143 2.31 19.22 -15.80
CA GLN A 143 3.56 19.32 -15.05
C GLN A 143 3.95 17.98 -14.37
N ALA A 144 3.00 17.30 -13.73
CA ALA A 144 3.24 16.01 -13.09
C ALA A 144 3.64 14.92 -14.10
N ARG A 145 3.09 14.96 -15.30
CA ARG A 145 3.43 14.00 -16.37
C ARG A 145 4.79 14.30 -16.99
N GLU A 146 5.12 15.56 -17.19
CA GLU A 146 6.39 16.02 -17.76
C GLU A 146 7.57 15.75 -16.82
N GLN A 147 7.43 16.11 -15.54
CA GLN A 147 8.49 15.93 -14.54
C GLN A 147 8.60 14.50 -14.00
N GLY A 148 7.59 13.67 -14.28
CA GLY A 148 7.43 12.33 -13.69
C GLY A 148 6.67 12.39 -12.37
N ALA A 149 5.47 11.79 -12.35
CA ALA A 149 4.53 11.92 -11.24
C ALA A 149 5.11 11.58 -9.85
N GLY A 150 6.05 10.64 -9.76
CA GLY A 150 6.64 10.29 -8.45
C GLY A 150 7.54 11.41 -7.88
N LEU A 151 8.36 12.02 -8.71
CA LEU A 151 9.20 13.17 -8.29
C LEU A 151 8.34 14.42 -8.05
N PHE A 152 7.33 14.62 -8.88
CA PHE A 152 6.39 15.72 -8.71
C PHE A 152 5.60 15.61 -7.41
N ASP A 153 5.20 14.39 -7.01
CA ASP A 153 4.51 14.14 -5.75
C ASP A 153 5.38 14.53 -4.54
N GLU A 154 6.69 14.24 -4.56
CA GLU A 154 7.62 14.67 -3.50
C GLU A 154 7.71 16.19 -3.41
N HIS A 155 7.67 16.87 -4.56
CA HIS A 155 7.63 18.34 -4.60
C HIS A 155 6.32 18.90 -4.04
N LEU A 156 5.18 18.27 -4.35
CA LEU A 156 3.87 18.69 -3.85
C LEU A 156 3.67 18.42 -2.36
N LEU A 157 4.37 17.43 -1.79
CA LEU A 157 4.18 16.95 -0.41
C LEU A 157 5.46 17.14 0.43
N PRO A 158 5.92 18.39 0.63
CA PRO A 158 7.20 18.66 1.25
C PRO A 158 7.27 18.12 2.68
N GLY A 159 8.33 17.34 2.94
CA GLY A 159 8.59 16.73 4.24
C GLY A 159 7.81 15.44 4.53
N ALA A 160 6.95 14.97 3.62
CA ALA A 160 6.36 13.65 3.68
C ALA A 160 7.32 12.59 3.08
N ILE A 161 7.14 11.34 3.48
CA ILE A 161 7.82 10.17 2.89
C ILE A 161 6.86 9.59 1.86
N VAL A 162 7.12 9.86 0.58
CA VAL A 162 6.13 9.60 -0.49
C VAL A 162 6.32 8.24 -1.13
N ILE A 163 5.21 7.54 -1.26
CA ILE A 163 5.07 6.27 -2.00
C ILE A 163 3.97 6.44 -3.05
N ARG A 164 4.22 5.98 -4.26
CA ARG A 164 3.17 5.75 -5.25
C ARG A 164 2.78 4.28 -5.25
N ALA A 165 1.49 4.02 -5.03
CA ALA A 165 0.87 2.70 -5.16
C ALA A 165 -0.64 2.88 -5.41
N PHE A 166 -1.30 1.85 -5.93
CA PHE A 166 -2.71 1.84 -6.30
C PHE A 166 -3.08 2.75 -7.50
N ASN A 167 -2.08 3.29 -8.18
CA ASN A 167 -2.24 4.14 -9.36
C ASN A 167 -2.48 3.35 -10.64
N ALA A 168 -1.89 2.14 -10.71
CA ALA A 168 -1.74 1.38 -11.94
C ALA A 168 -2.97 0.50 -12.25
N VAL A 169 -3.79 0.17 -11.26
CA VAL A 169 -4.95 -0.73 -11.43
C VAL A 169 -6.27 0.02 -11.32
N PRO A 170 -7.34 -0.45 -12.00
CA PRO A 170 -8.68 0.12 -11.87
C PRO A 170 -9.21 0.06 -10.42
N ALA A 171 -9.90 1.11 -9.99
CA ALA A 171 -10.49 1.19 -8.64
C ALA A 171 -11.45 0.02 -8.33
N ALA A 172 -12.14 -0.51 -9.34
CA ALA A 172 -13.04 -1.65 -9.19
C ALA A 172 -12.33 -2.90 -8.63
N LEU A 173 -11.04 -3.09 -8.95
CA LEU A 173 -10.28 -4.24 -8.44
C LEU A 173 -9.84 -4.07 -6.97
N MET A 174 -9.87 -2.86 -6.43
CA MET A 174 -9.40 -2.60 -5.06
C MET A 174 -10.32 -3.20 -3.99
N ALA A 175 -11.60 -3.35 -4.28
CA ALA A 175 -12.56 -3.99 -3.39
C ALA A 175 -12.54 -5.52 -3.49
N SER A 176 -12.27 -6.06 -4.69
CA SER A 176 -12.39 -7.50 -5.01
C SER A 176 -11.08 -8.28 -5.01
N ALA A 177 -9.92 -7.62 -4.97
CA ALA A 177 -8.62 -8.29 -5.00
C ALA A 177 -8.43 -9.29 -3.83
N GLN A 178 -9.12 -9.09 -2.71
CA GLN A 178 -9.15 -10.00 -1.56
C GLN A 178 -9.77 -11.38 -1.87
N GLU A 179 -10.56 -11.51 -2.93
CA GLU A 179 -11.15 -12.80 -3.34
C GLU A 179 -10.09 -13.76 -3.89
N ASN A 180 -9.00 -13.22 -4.45
CA ASN A 180 -7.87 -13.98 -4.98
C ASN A 180 -6.54 -13.31 -4.60
N PRO A 181 -6.13 -13.36 -3.32
CA PRO A 181 -4.98 -12.63 -2.84
C PRO A 181 -3.68 -12.97 -3.57
N GLY A 182 -2.89 -11.95 -3.93
CA GLY A 182 -1.59 -12.10 -4.58
C GLY A 182 -1.63 -12.46 -6.06
N LYS A 183 -2.80 -12.61 -6.67
CA LYS A 183 -2.93 -12.90 -8.11
C LYS A 183 -2.57 -11.68 -8.96
N ILE A 184 -3.00 -10.50 -8.53
CA ILE A 184 -2.75 -9.25 -9.22
C ILE A 184 -1.59 -8.52 -8.55
N ALA A 185 -0.64 -8.06 -9.35
CA ALA A 185 0.48 -7.26 -8.85
C ALA A 185 0.08 -5.81 -8.62
N MET A 186 0.64 -5.22 -7.56
CA MET A 186 0.59 -3.79 -7.32
C MET A 186 2.01 -3.23 -7.41
N PRO A 187 2.39 -2.53 -8.48
CA PRO A 187 3.68 -1.87 -8.55
C PRO A 187 3.77 -0.74 -7.51
N ILE A 188 4.92 -0.65 -6.85
CA ILE A 188 5.23 0.35 -5.83
C ILE A 188 6.50 1.08 -6.22
N ALA A 189 6.47 2.41 -6.19
CA ALA A 189 7.63 3.27 -6.35
C ALA A 189 7.68 4.33 -5.24
N GLY A 190 8.86 4.66 -4.74
CA GLY A 190 9.01 5.72 -3.74
C GLY A 190 10.17 5.53 -2.78
N ASP A 191 10.08 6.18 -1.63
CA ASP A 191 11.12 6.19 -0.61
C ASP A 191 11.34 4.80 0.02
N LYS A 192 12.60 4.38 0.09
CA LYS A 192 13.01 3.07 0.63
C LYS A 192 12.57 2.84 2.08
N GLY A 193 12.52 3.91 2.89
CA GLY A 193 12.14 3.83 4.29
C GLY A 193 10.68 3.45 4.53
N ALA A 194 9.81 3.64 3.52
CA ALA A 194 8.39 3.34 3.62
C ALA A 194 7.94 2.11 2.81
N ILE A 195 8.83 1.50 2.02
CA ILE A 195 8.49 0.37 1.12
C ILE A 195 7.89 -0.82 1.87
N GLU A 196 8.46 -1.19 3.03
CA GLU A 196 7.96 -2.34 3.79
C GLU A 196 6.54 -2.11 4.31
N LEU A 197 6.29 -0.92 4.86
CA LEU A 197 4.96 -0.52 5.34
C LEU A 197 3.95 -0.48 4.19
N ALA A 198 4.31 0.14 3.06
CA ALA A 198 3.47 0.19 1.87
C ALA A 198 3.19 -1.21 1.32
N SER A 199 4.20 -2.08 1.24
CA SER A 199 4.06 -3.47 0.78
C SER A 199 3.12 -4.27 1.67
N ARG A 200 3.17 -4.08 2.99
CA ARG A 200 2.22 -4.70 3.92
C ARG A 200 0.79 -4.25 3.66
N LEU A 201 0.55 -2.96 3.49
CA LEU A 201 -0.78 -2.42 3.19
C LEU A 201 -1.31 -2.88 1.83
N VAL A 202 -0.41 -3.05 0.85
CA VAL A 202 -0.74 -3.62 -0.47
C VAL A 202 -1.17 -5.08 -0.33
N ARG A 203 -0.46 -5.91 0.46
CA ARG A 203 -0.88 -7.30 0.72
C ARG A 203 -2.21 -7.36 1.46
N GLN A 204 -2.40 -6.52 2.47
CA GLN A 204 -3.69 -6.42 3.17
C GLN A 204 -4.84 -6.01 2.25
N ALA A 205 -4.56 -5.31 1.15
CA ALA A 205 -5.53 -5.00 0.11
C ALA A 205 -5.72 -6.13 -0.93
N GLY A 206 -5.03 -7.28 -0.77
CA GLY A 206 -5.19 -8.45 -1.64
C GLY A 206 -4.25 -8.50 -2.84
N PHE A 207 -3.33 -7.56 -2.99
CA PHE A 207 -2.38 -7.50 -4.10
C PHE A 207 -1.01 -8.05 -3.73
N GLU A 208 -0.25 -8.51 -4.74
CA GLU A 208 1.17 -8.79 -4.57
C GLU A 208 1.99 -7.50 -4.80
N PRO A 209 2.70 -6.98 -3.79
CA PRO A 209 3.52 -5.79 -3.95
C PRO A 209 4.77 -6.07 -4.79
N ILE A 210 4.99 -5.30 -5.84
CA ILE A 210 6.20 -5.34 -6.65
C ILE A 210 6.88 -3.99 -6.59
N VAL A 211 8.00 -3.93 -5.88
CA VAL A 211 8.81 -2.71 -5.79
C VAL A 211 9.55 -2.51 -7.10
N VAL A 212 9.25 -1.43 -7.82
CA VAL A 212 9.85 -1.13 -9.13
C VAL A 212 10.96 -0.10 -9.05
N GLY A 213 11.14 0.56 -7.92
CA GLY A 213 12.26 1.47 -7.67
C GLY A 213 11.90 2.69 -6.82
N GLY A 214 12.74 3.72 -6.90
CA GLY A 214 12.58 4.99 -6.22
C GLY A 214 11.49 5.88 -6.83
N PRO A 215 11.35 7.14 -6.35
CA PRO A 215 10.30 8.07 -6.80
C PRO A 215 10.30 8.31 -8.31
N ASN A 216 11.47 8.33 -8.95
CA ASN A 216 11.63 8.48 -10.40
C ASN A 216 10.92 7.37 -11.22
N MET A 217 10.71 6.19 -10.65
CA MET A 217 9.95 5.11 -11.28
C MET A 217 8.43 5.33 -11.21
N GLY A 218 7.97 6.24 -10.38
CA GLY A 218 6.55 6.58 -10.26
C GLY A 218 5.90 7.07 -11.54
N LYS A 219 6.68 7.57 -12.51
CA LYS A 219 6.21 7.95 -13.85
C LYS A 219 5.59 6.79 -14.64
N TYR A 220 5.94 5.54 -14.30
CA TYR A 220 5.45 4.33 -14.97
C TYR A 220 4.22 3.71 -14.32
N LEU A 221 3.72 4.29 -13.23
CA LEU A 221 2.55 3.81 -12.49
C LEU A 221 1.26 4.57 -12.83
N MET A 222 1.25 5.28 -13.93
CA MET A 222 0.08 6.07 -14.37
C MET A 222 -0.68 5.35 -15.47
N PRO A 223 -1.98 5.62 -15.66
CA PRO A 223 -2.73 5.15 -16.81
C PRO A 223 -2.03 5.54 -18.14
N GLY A 224 -1.95 4.57 -19.05
CA GLY A 224 -1.27 4.72 -20.34
C GLY A 224 0.25 4.48 -20.30
N THR A 225 0.80 4.01 -19.19
CA THR A 225 2.22 3.63 -19.06
C THR A 225 2.37 2.10 -18.98
N PRO A 226 3.60 1.55 -19.16
CA PRO A 226 3.80 0.11 -19.24
C PRO A 226 3.36 -0.72 -18.02
N LEU A 227 3.33 -0.12 -16.82
CA LEU A 227 2.93 -0.81 -15.60
C LEU A 227 1.44 -0.63 -15.26
N ALA A 228 0.69 0.11 -16.10
CA ALA A 228 -0.74 0.30 -15.89
C ALA A 228 -1.54 -0.89 -16.42
N GLY A 229 -2.57 -1.28 -15.68
CA GLY A 229 -3.45 -2.40 -16.01
C GLY A 229 -3.36 -3.54 -15.00
N GLU A 230 -4.11 -4.60 -15.28
CA GLU A 230 -4.08 -5.82 -14.51
C GLU A 230 -2.94 -6.71 -15.01
N HIS A 231 -1.93 -6.88 -14.19
CA HIS A 231 -0.75 -7.71 -14.47
C HIS A 231 -0.51 -8.71 -13.35
N THR A 232 0.02 -9.87 -13.72
CA THR A 232 0.57 -10.82 -12.75
C THR A 232 1.90 -10.32 -12.17
N PRO A 233 2.33 -10.83 -11.00
CA PRO A 233 3.63 -10.51 -10.43
C PRO A 233 4.83 -10.76 -11.37
N LYS A 234 4.74 -11.81 -12.20
CA LYS A 234 5.78 -12.14 -13.17
C LYS A 234 5.88 -11.08 -14.28
N GLU A 235 4.73 -10.65 -14.81
CA GLU A 235 4.66 -9.64 -15.85
C GLU A 235 5.20 -8.30 -15.36
N VAL A 236 4.77 -7.83 -14.17
CA VAL A 236 5.29 -6.56 -13.63
C VAL A 236 6.81 -6.61 -13.45
N ARG A 237 7.37 -7.72 -12.93
CA ARG A 237 8.85 -7.85 -12.81
C ARG A 237 9.54 -7.80 -14.17
N SER A 238 8.97 -8.48 -15.19
CA SER A 238 9.53 -8.47 -16.54
C SER A 238 9.48 -7.08 -17.17
N ILE A 239 8.36 -6.38 -17.06
CA ILE A 239 8.22 -4.99 -17.56
C ILE A 239 9.19 -4.07 -16.82
N ALA A 240 9.21 -4.11 -15.48
CA ALA A 240 10.04 -3.24 -14.66
C ALA A 240 11.54 -3.39 -14.98
N ALA A 241 12.00 -4.58 -15.32
CA ALA A 241 13.39 -4.84 -15.72
C ALA A 241 13.82 -4.13 -17.02
N THR A 242 12.87 -3.71 -17.86
CA THR A 242 13.13 -2.97 -19.12
C THR A 242 13.07 -1.46 -18.96
N LEU A 243 12.54 -0.97 -17.84
CA LEU A 243 12.32 0.45 -17.60
C LEU A 243 13.60 1.12 -17.06
N LYS A 244 13.79 2.39 -17.42
CA LYS A 244 14.91 3.20 -16.93
C LYS A 244 14.42 4.20 -15.91
N PRO A 245 15.18 4.38 -14.81
CA PRO A 245 14.93 5.41 -13.82
C PRO A 245 14.90 6.83 -14.41
#